data_a669430972f8dde454d0efac929606f2
#
_entry.id   a669430972f8dde454d0efac929606f2
#
_cell.length_a   1.000
_cell.length_b   1.000
_cell.length_c   1.000
_cell.angle_alpha   90.00
_cell.angle_beta   90.00
_cell.angle_gamma   90.00
#
_symmetry.space_group_name_H-M   'P 1'
#
loop_
_entity.id
_entity.type
_entity.pdbx_description
1 polymer ?
#
loop_
_entity_poly.entity_id
_entity_poly.type
_entity_poly.pdbx_seq_one_letter_code
_entity_poly.pdbx_strand_id
1 'polypeptide(L)'
;MSKSYRLMRIAQEAIDQAAGVKTTVLELHRLAAEYGRMIHPCKACFSTSPALCHWPCSCYPNYSLGQVDDWMNEIYPMWVEAHGIMIVTPVNWYQVSSPIKLMMDRLVCADGGNPDPTATQGKDAKLAKALELEGWNYPRHLAGRLFSVIVHGDVEGTENVRRSLSDWLCYMHLEPAGPLAELDRYIGYWKPYALSHEELDADEAVQEEVRNAARTLVEAVRAKRSGKLVSAGRQLSAPRQK
;
A
#
# COMPACT_ATOMS: atom_id res chain seq x y z
N MET A 1 -23.53 2.97 5.28
CA MET A 1 -22.29 3.05 4.44
C MET A 1 -21.10 3.22 5.38
N SER A 2 -19.95 2.58 5.11
CA SER A 2 -18.80 2.73 6.04
C SER A 2 -18.13 4.10 5.88
N LYS A 3 -17.58 4.64 6.97
CA LYS A 3 -16.80 5.90 6.96
C LYS A 3 -15.62 5.82 5.99
N SER A 4 -14.87 4.72 5.98
CA SER A 4 -13.74 4.51 5.04
C SER A 4 -14.18 4.61 3.57
N TYR A 5 -15.29 3.97 3.23
CA TYR A 5 -15.83 4.03 1.87
C TYR A 5 -16.23 5.46 1.50
N ARG A 6 -16.84 6.21 2.44
CA ARG A 6 -17.21 7.60 2.20
C ARG A 6 -15.99 8.50 1.99
N LEU A 7 -14.96 8.38 2.85
CA LEU A 7 -13.70 9.12 2.69
C LEU A 7 -13.00 8.79 1.37
N MET A 8 -12.98 7.51 0.99
CA MET A 8 -12.45 7.08 -0.30
C MET A 8 -13.19 7.72 -1.47
N ARG A 9 -14.54 7.78 -1.41
CA ARG A 9 -15.35 8.42 -2.45
C ARG A 9 -15.05 9.92 -2.58
N ILE A 10 -14.94 10.64 -1.45
CA ILE A 10 -14.56 12.06 -1.43
C ILE A 10 -13.19 12.27 -2.08
N ALA A 11 -12.22 11.42 -1.73
CA ALA A 11 -10.90 11.49 -2.34
C ALA A 11 -10.93 11.19 -3.84
N GLN A 12 -11.65 10.15 -4.25
CA GLN A 12 -11.80 9.78 -5.66
C GLN A 12 -12.43 10.91 -6.47
N GLU A 13 -13.51 11.50 -6.00
CA GLU A 13 -14.18 12.62 -6.65
C GLU A 13 -13.24 13.83 -6.83
N ALA A 14 -12.40 14.11 -5.83
CA ALA A 14 -11.39 15.17 -5.93
C ALA A 14 -10.29 14.84 -6.97
N ILE A 15 -9.88 13.57 -7.07
CA ILE A 15 -8.91 13.13 -8.08
C ILE A 15 -9.51 13.16 -9.49
N ASP A 16 -10.73 12.69 -9.65
CA ASP A 16 -11.39 12.57 -10.96
C ASP A 16 -11.68 13.94 -11.60
N GLN A 17 -11.71 15.02 -10.80
CA GLN A 17 -11.75 16.39 -11.30
C GLN A 17 -10.45 16.82 -12.00
N ALA A 18 -9.36 16.10 -11.78
CA ALA A 18 -8.07 16.42 -12.35
C ALA A 18 -7.91 15.83 -13.76
N ALA A 19 -7.78 16.68 -14.78
CA ALA A 19 -7.63 16.24 -16.17
C ALA A 19 -6.46 15.27 -16.36
N GLY A 20 -6.67 14.20 -17.12
CA GLY A 20 -5.63 13.22 -17.49
C GLY A 20 -5.22 12.25 -16.36
N VAL A 21 -6.01 12.17 -15.30
CA VAL A 21 -5.82 11.18 -14.23
C VAL A 21 -6.87 10.08 -14.39
N LYS A 22 -6.43 8.82 -14.25
CA LYS A 22 -7.28 7.65 -14.18
C LYS A 22 -7.19 7.07 -12.78
N THR A 23 -8.32 6.91 -12.13
CA THR A 23 -8.41 6.29 -10.80
C THR A 23 -8.85 4.83 -10.90
N THR A 24 -8.18 3.96 -10.17
CA THR A 24 -8.62 2.59 -9.93
C THR A 24 -8.85 2.42 -8.43
N VAL A 25 -10.02 1.95 -8.04
CA VAL A 25 -10.37 1.72 -6.64
C VAL A 25 -10.28 0.23 -6.32
N LEU A 26 -9.57 -0.09 -5.23
CA LEU A 26 -9.42 -1.45 -4.72
C LEU A 26 -10.08 -1.53 -3.33
N GLU A 27 -11.25 -2.18 -3.26
CA GLU A 27 -12.00 -2.37 -2.02
C GLU A 27 -11.62 -3.69 -1.33
N LEU A 28 -10.50 -3.70 -0.60
CA LEU A 28 -9.93 -4.92 -0.01
C LEU A 28 -10.92 -5.70 0.89
N HIS A 29 -11.83 -5.02 1.58
CA HIS A 29 -12.83 -5.69 2.41
C HIS A 29 -13.84 -6.50 1.58
N ARG A 30 -14.16 -6.06 0.37
CA ARG A 30 -15.03 -6.84 -0.56
C ARG A 30 -14.29 -8.03 -1.11
N LEU A 31 -13.03 -7.83 -1.52
CA LEU A 31 -12.20 -8.93 -2.01
C LEU A 31 -12.01 -10.00 -0.94
N ALA A 32 -11.81 -9.60 0.32
CA ALA A 32 -11.66 -10.54 1.42
C ALA A 32 -12.95 -11.31 1.78
N ALA A 33 -14.10 -10.83 1.33
CA ALA A 33 -15.40 -11.47 1.55
C ALA A 33 -15.88 -12.31 0.34
N GLU A 34 -15.15 -12.33 -0.75
CA GLU A 34 -15.51 -13.11 -1.94
C GLU A 34 -15.30 -14.61 -1.71
N TYR A 35 -16.31 -15.39 -2.05
CA TYR A 35 -16.22 -16.85 -1.94
C TYR A 35 -15.29 -17.43 -3.01
N GLY A 36 -14.40 -18.33 -2.59
CA GLY A 36 -13.48 -19.04 -3.50
C GLY A 36 -12.24 -18.26 -3.92
N ARG A 37 -12.10 -17.00 -3.52
CA ARG A 37 -10.89 -16.20 -3.74
C ARG A 37 -10.46 -15.49 -2.46
N MET A 38 -9.15 -15.34 -2.27
CA MET A 38 -8.61 -14.67 -1.09
C MET A 38 -7.24 -14.05 -1.36
N ILE A 39 -6.78 -13.23 -0.45
CA ILE A 39 -5.37 -12.88 -0.35
C ILE A 39 -4.74 -13.91 0.59
N HIS A 40 -3.98 -14.85 0.04
CA HIS A 40 -3.30 -15.87 0.85
C HIS A 40 -2.20 -15.24 1.74
N PRO A 41 -1.98 -15.73 2.95
CA PRO A 41 -0.96 -15.21 3.85
C PRO A 41 0.45 -15.43 3.29
N CYS A 42 1.35 -14.47 3.51
CA CYS A 42 2.75 -14.59 3.10
C CYS A 42 3.44 -15.75 3.86
N LYS A 43 4.24 -16.55 3.15
CA LYS A 43 5.04 -17.65 3.72
C LYS A 43 6.40 -17.19 4.26
N ALA A 44 6.65 -15.90 4.29
CA ALA A 44 7.87 -15.28 4.81
C ALA A 44 9.19 -15.83 4.21
N CYS A 45 9.20 -16.24 2.95
CA CYS A 45 10.39 -16.77 2.27
C CYS A 45 11.58 -15.80 2.34
N PHE A 46 11.29 -14.49 2.29
CA PHE A 46 12.28 -13.42 2.38
C PHE A 46 13.10 -13.46 3.67
N SER A 47 12.52 -13.96 4.77
CA SER A 47 13.21 -14.06 6.05
C SER A 47 14.38 -15.06 6.04
N THR A 48 14.35 -16.06 5.16
CA THR A 48 15.45 -17.03 5.01
C THR A 48 16.55 -16.46 4.12
N SER A 49 16.18 -15.93 2.98
CA SER A 49 17.01 -15.19 2.06
C SER A 49 16.13 -14.38 1.10
N PRO A 50 16.49 -13.11 0.76
CA PRO A 50 15.78 -12.34 -0.25
C PRO A 50 15.57 -13.10 -1.55
N ALA A 51 16.55 -13.92 -1.97
CA ALA A 51 16.50 -14.69 -3.20
C ALA A 51 15.44 -15.77 -3.24
N LEU A 52 14.93 -16.21 -2.08
CA LEU A 52 13.79 -17.14 -2.00
C LEU A 52 12.44 -16.45 -2.25
N CYS A 53 12.38 -15.15 -2.13
CA CYS A 53 11.18 -14.39 -2.43
C CYS A 53 11.16 -14.07 -3.92
N HIS A 54 10.36 -14.78 -4.68
CA HIS A 54 10.27 -14.59 -6.12
C HIS A 54 9.35 -13.43 -6.47
N TRP A 55 9.68 -12.72 -7.54
CA TRP A 55 8.79 -11.78 -8.19
C TRP A 55 8.43 -12.28 -9.60
N PRO A 56 7.16 -12.49 -9.88
CA PRO A 56 6.01 -12.47 -8.98
C PRO A 56 6.05 -13.61 -7.94
N CYS A 57 5.30 -13.47 -6.85
CA CYS A 57 5.30 -14.46 -5.76
C CYS A 57 4.91 -15.87 -6.25
N SER A 58 5.79 -16.82 -6.07
CA SER A 58 5.60 -18.22 -6.49
C SER A 58 5.23 -19.15 -5.33
N CYS A 59 4.83 -18.61 -4.17
CA CYS A 59 4.46 -19.43 -3.01
C CYS A 59 3.13 -20.16 -3.18
N TYR A 60 2.32 -19.75 -4.14
CA TYR A 60 1.00 -20.31 -4.39
C TYR A 60 0.90 -20.79 -5.84
N PRO A 61 0.42 -22.03 -6.08
CA PRO A 61 0.38 -22.65 -7.40
C PRO A 61 -0.42 -21.87 -8.44
N ASN A 62 -1.49 -21.19 -8.00
CA ASN A 62 -2.34 -20.41 -8.87
C ASN A 62 -1.61 -19.33 -9.65
N TYR A 63 -0.57 -18.71 -9.11
CA TYR A 63 0.21 -17.75 -9.85
C TYR A 63 1.00 -18.41 -11.00
N SER A 64 1.72 -19.48 -10.71
CA SER A 64 2.57 -20.17 -11.70
C SER A 64 1.78 -20.98 -12.73
N LEU A 65 0.56 -21.41 -12.40
CA LEU A 65 -0.29 -22.25 -13.25
C LEU A 65 -1.47 -21.50 -13.88
N GLY A 66 -1.57 -20.18 -13.69
CA GLY A 66 -2.67 -19.38 -14.21
C GLY A 66 -4.02 -19.60 -13.50
N GLN A 67 -4.02 -20.26 -12.34
CA GLN A 67 -5.20 -20.34 -11.48
C GLN A 67 -5.53 -18.97 -10.90
N VAL A 68 -6.75 -18.76 -10.48
CA VAL A 68 -7.27 -17.41 -10.17
C VAL A 68 -7.95 -17.32 -8.80
N ASP A 69 -7.52 -18.10 -7.83
CA ASP A 69 -8.03 -18.04 -6.46
C ASP A 69 -7.26 -17.08 -5.52
N ASP A 70 -6.21 -16.42 -6.03
CA ASP A 70 -5.41 -15.45 -5.30
C ASP A 70 -5.58 -14.03 -5.87
N TRP A 71 -6.16 -13.13 -5.10
CA TRP A 71 -6.34 -11.74 -5.48
C TRP A 71 -5.05 -10.99 -5.79
N MET A 72 -3.91 -11.46 -5.27
CA MET A 72 -2.63 -10.81 -5.55
C MET A 72 -2.24 -10.87 -7.03
N ASN A 73 -2.79 -11.81 -7.82
CA ASN A 73 -2.58 -11.83 -9.27
C ASN A 73 -3.06 -10.54 -9.96
N GLU A 74 -4.10 -9.90 -9.42
CA GLU A 74 -4.62 -8.63 -9.91
C GLU A 74 -4.02 -7.42 -9.16
N ILE A 75 -3.76 -7.58 -7.87
CA ILE A 75 -3.24 -6.49 -7.03
C ILE A 75 -1.81 -6.11 -7.42
N TYR A 76 -0.92 -7.08 -7.68
CA TYR A 76 0.47 -6.79 -8.08
C TYR A 76 0.56 -5.86 -9.30
N PRO A 77 -0.09 -6.16 -10.44
CA PRO A 77 -0.06 -5.27 -11.59
C PRO A 77 -0.58 -3.86 -11.28
N MET A 78 -1.68 -3.75 -10.53
CA MET A 78 -2.25 -2.45 -10.16
C MET A 78 -1.26 -1.58 -9.39
N TRP A 79 -0.53 -2.17 -8.42
CA TRP A 79 0.49 -1.47 -7.66
C TRP A 79 1.69 -1.06 -8.51
N VAL A 80 2.12 -1.93 -9.42
CA VAL A 80 3.27 -1.66 -10.29
C VAL A 80 2.95 -0.61 -11.36
N GLU A 81 1.73 -0.57 -11.88
CA GLU A 81 1.31 0.38 -12.90
C GLU A 81 0.97 1.77 -12.32
N ALA A 82 0.58 1.85 -11.04
CA ALA A 82 0.19 3.09 -10.42
C ALA A 82 1.36 4.09 -10.34
N HIS A 83 1.09 5.37 -10.62
CA HIS A 83 2.04 6.46 -10.40
C HIS A 83 1.93 7.03 -8.96
N GLY A 84 0.74 6.93 -8.40
CA GLY A 84 0.43 7.33 -7.03
C GLY A 84 -0.53 6.36 -6.38
N ILE A 85 -0.38 6.12 -5.08
CA ILE A 85 -1.16 5.17 -4.30
C ILE A 85 -1.73 5.89 -3.09
N MET A 86 -3.03 5.81 -2.90
CA MET A 86 -3.70 6.33 -1.71
C MET A 86 -4.30 5.19 -0.91
N ILE A 87 -3.97 5.12 0.37
CA ILE A 87 -4.55 4.16 1.30
C ILE A 87 -5.53 4.90 2.22
N VAL A 88 -6.79 4.46 2.22
CA VAL A 88 -7.84 4.94 3.15
C VAL A 88 -8.26 3.77 4.02
N THR A 89 -8.02 3.87 5.32
CA THR A 89 -8.25 2.74 6.26
C THR A 89 -8.77 3.19 7.61
N PRO A 90 -9.64 2.38 8.26
CA PRO A 90 -9.91 2.56 9.67
C PRO A 90 -8.77 2.00 10.52
N VAL A 91 -8.78 2.35 11.80
CA VAL A 91 -8.01 1.64 12.83
C VAL A 91 -8.81 0.43 13.30
N ASN A 92 -8.19 -0.75 13.27
CA ASN A 92 -8.71 -1.99 13.85
C ASN A 92 -7.75 -2.48 14.93
N TRP A 93 -8.17 -2.43 16.20
CA TRP A 93 -7.33 -2.88 17.32
C TRP A 93 -5.89 -2.34 17.25
N TYR A 94 -5.74 -1.02 17.16
CA TYR A 94 -4.46 -0.30 17.04
C TYR A 94 -3.64 -0.59 15.76
N GLN A 95 -4.19 -1.32 14.79
CA GLN A 95 -3.51 -1.72 13.56
C GLN A 95 -4.37 -1.46 12.32
N VAL A 96 -3.78 -1.71 11.17
CA VAL A 96 -4.54 -1.78 9.91
C VAL A 96 -5.49 -2.96 9.91
N SER A 97 -6.51 -2.92 9.05
CA SER A 97 -7.42 -4.06 8.87
C SER A 97 -6.68 -5.29 8.32
N SER A 98 -7.16 -6.48 8.66
CA SER A 98 -6.55 -7.75 8.22
C SER A 98 -6.33 -7.84 6.72
N PRO A 99 -7.26 -7.43 5.83
CA PRO A 99 -7.02 -7.46 4.39
C PRO A 99 -5.85 -6.57 3.94
N ILE A 100 -5.69 -5.39 4.55
CA ILE A 100 -4.53 -4.52 4.27
C ILE A 100 -3.25 -5.22 4.71
N LYS A 101 -3.22 -5.81 5.91
CA LYS A 101 -2.03 -6.51 6.40
C LYS A 101 -1.64 -7.69 5.53
N LEU A 102 -2.60 -8.49 5.06
CA LEU A 102 -2.35 -9.58 4.12
C LEU A 102 -1.73 -9.06 2.81
N MET A 103 -2.28 -7.98 2.25
CA MET A 103 -1.73 -7.34 1.05
C MET A 103 -0.30 -6.82 1.29
N MET A 104 -0.05 -6.12 2.40
CA MET A 104 1.27 -5.61 2.76
C MET A 104 2.31 -6.73 2.81
N ASP A 105 1.99 -7.82 3.51
CA ASP A 105 2.89 -8.96 3.63
C ASP A 105 3.18 -9.62 2.28
N ARG A 106 2.19 -9.68 1.40
CA ARG A 106 2.35 -10.25 0.06
C ARG A 106 3.10 -9.32 -0.91
N LEU A 107 3.10 -8.01 -0.68
CA LEU A 107 3.83 -7.04 -1.49
C LEU A 107 5.35 -7.08 -1.25
N VAL A 108 5.84 -7.78 -0.22
CA VAL A 108 7.29 -7.91 0.04
C VAL A 108 8.09 -8.36 -1.19
N CYS A 109 7.53 -9.20 -2.04
CA CYS A 109 8.19 -9.64 -3.27
C CYS A 109 8.41 -8.52 -4.30
N ALA A 110 7.69 -7.41 -4.21
CA ALA A 110 7.90 -6.25 -5.07
C ALA A 110 9.12 -5.42 -4.65
N ASP A 111 9.68 -5.67 -3.46
CA ASP A 111 10.88 -5.02 -2.93
C ASP A 111 12.14 -5.87 -3.18
N GLY A 112 12.44 -6.17 -4.41
CA GLY A 112 13.62 -6.92 -4.81
C GLY A 112 13.42 -8.44 -4.78
N GLY A 113 12.24 -8.94 -5.05
CA GLY A 113 12.00 -10.37 -5.27
C GLY A 113 12.76 -10.89 -6.50
N ASN A 114 13.19 -12.14 -6.43
CA ASN A 114 13.94 -12.81 -7.49
C ASN A 114 13.03 -13.06 -8.72
N PRO A 115 13.33 -12.49 -9.89
CA PRO A 115 12.52 -12.70 -11.09
C PRO A 115 12.76 -14.07 -11.75
N ASP A 116 13.82 -14.78 -11.36
CA ASP A 116 14.17 -16.09 -11.92
C ASP A 116 14.10 -17.20 -10.87
N PRO A 117 12.95 -17.90 -10.78
CA PRO A 117 12.82 -19.05 -9.86
C PRO A 117 13.80 -20.20 -10.15
N THR A 118 14.32 -20.29 -11.37
CA THR A 118 15.26 -21.37 -11.74
C THR A 118 16.61 -21.19 -11.05
N ALA A 119 17.03 -19.96 -10.79
CA ALA A 119 18.28 -19.65 -10.08
C ALA A 119 18.35 -20.23 -8.66
N THR A 120 17.19 -20.48 -8.05
CA THR A 120 17.07 -21.11 -6.73
C THR A 120 16.47 -22.51 -6.79
N GLN A 121 16.35 -23.11 -7.99
CA GLN A 121 15.67 -24.40 -8.20
C GLN A 121 14.31 -24.45 -7.48
N GLY A 122 13.53 -23.42 -7.66
CA GLY A 122 12.31 -23.17 -6.91
C GLY A 122 12.60 -22.47 -5.58
N LYS A 123 12.94 -23.20 -4.53
CA LYS A 123 13.18 -22.63 -3.18
C LYS A 123 14.32 -23.31 -2.42
N ASP A 124 15.42 -23.62 -3.10
CA ASP A 124 16.62 -24.13 -2.42
C ASP A 124 17.31 -23.02 -1.64
N ALA A 125 17.35 -23.19 -0.31
CA ALA A 125 17.88 -22.18 0.61
C ALA A 125 19.41 -21.98 0.47
N LYS A 126 20.16 -22.99 0.07
CA LYS A 126 21.62 -22.90 -0.10
C LYS A 126 21.95 -22.08 -1.35
N LEU A 127 21.27 -22.37 -2.46
CA LEU A 127 21.44 -21.59 -3.70
C LEU A 127 21.00 -20.15 -3.49
N ALA A 128 19.87 -19.93 -2.82
CA ALA A 128 19.41 -18.59 -2.50
C ALA A 128 20.42 -17.82 -1.64
N LYS A 129 21.02 -18.45 -0.65
CA LYS A 129 22.04 -17.80 0.18
C LYS A 129 23.33 -17.50 -0.59
N ALA A 130 23.72 -18.35 -1.51
CA ALA A 130 24.86 -18.10 -2.40
C ALA A 130 24.61 -16.83 -3.24
N LEU A 131 23.44 -16.73 -3.89
CA LEU A 131 23.04 -15.54 -4.65
C LEU A 131 23.01 -14.27 -3.80
N GLU A 132 22.53 -14.36 -2.56
CA GLU A 132 22.52 -13.22 -1.64
C GLU A 132 23.95 -12.73 -1.34
N LEU A 133 24.90 -13.64 -1.16
CA LEU A 133 26.29 -13.32 -0.86
C LEU A 133 27.07 -12.80 -2.08
N GLU A 134 26.67 -13.18 -3.28
CA GLU A 134 27.22 -12.63 -4.55
C GLU A 134 26.76 -11.19 -4.79
N GLY A 135 25.74 -10.72 -4.12
CA GLY A 135 25.19 -9.38 -4.22
C GLY A 135 23.74 -9.40 -4.72
N TRP A 136 22.84 -8.82 -3.93
CA TRP A 136 21.41 -8.79 -4.22
C TRP A 136 21.03 -7.44 -4.85
N ASN A 137 20.81 -7.41 -6.15
CA ASN A 137 20.44 -6.20 -6.89
C ASN A 137 19.23 -6.42 -7.81
N TYR A 138 18.14 -6.96 -7.26
CA TYR A 138 16.91 -7.12 -8.03
C TYR A 138 16.06 -5.85 -8.03
N PRO A 139 15.20 -5.67 -9.06
CA PRO A 139 14.41 -4.47 -9.21
C PRO A 139 13.48 -4.19 -8.01
N ARG A 140 13.42 -2.91 -7.61
CA ARG A 140 12.46 -2.38 -6.65
C ARG A 140 11.23 -1.91 -7.43
N HIS A 141 10.25 -2.80 -7.63
CA HIS A 141 9.13 -2.57 -8.54
C HIS A 141 8.22 -1.40 -8.15
N LEU A 142 8.23 -1.01 -6.88
CA LEU A 142 7.44 0.11 -6.37
C LEU A 142 8.24 1.40 -6.18
N ALA A 143 9.54 1.39 -6.46
CA ALA A 143 10.41 2.53 -6.23
C ALA A 143 9.94 3.78 -7.01
N GLY A 144 9.97 4.91 -6.33
CA GLY A 144 9.67 6.22 -6.90
C GLY A 144 8.19 6.52 -7.14
N ARG A 145 7.25 5.64 -6.77
CA ARG A 145 5.83 5.96 -6.76
C ARG A 145 5.52 6.87 -5.58
N LEU A 146 4.52 7.71 -5.74
CA LEU A 146 4.10 8.61 -4.68
C LEU A 146 2.96 8.00 -3.87
N PHE A 147 2.88 8.37 -2.58
CA PHE A 147 1.80 7.88 -1.76
C PHE A 147 1.11 8.95 -0.92
N SER A 148 -0.11 8.63 -0.54
CA SER A 148 -0.95 9.33 0.44
C SER A 148 -1.59 8.30 1.37
N VAL A 149 -1.74 8.67 2.64
CA VAL A 149 -2.33 7.80 3.67
C VAL A 149 -3.38 8.57 4.44
N ILE A 150 -4.61 8.05 4.49
CA ILE A 150 -5.71 8.57 5.28
C ILE A 150 -6.15 7.49 6.27
N VAL A 151 -5.91 7.75 7.55
CA VAL A 151 -6.32 6.86 8.64
C VAL A 151 -7.40 7.53 9.47
N HIS A 152 -8.46 6.82 9.77
CA HIS A 152 -9.53 7.32 10.62
C HIS A 152 -9.96 6.28 11.65
N GLY A 153 -10.58 6.72 12.72
CA GLY A 153 -11.13 5.82 13.74
C GLY A 153 -11.87 6.57 14.82
N ASP A 154 -12.67 5.86 15.56
CA ASP A 154 -13.33 6.30 16.79
C ASP A 154 -12.64 5.73 18.05
N VAL A 155 -11.44 5.26 17.89
CA VAL A 155 -10.55 4.71 18.92
C VAL A 155 -9.15 5.31 18.77
N GLU A 156 -8.33 5.16 19.78
CA GLU A 156 -6.92 5.55 19.72
C GLU A 156 -6.11 4.72 18.71
N GLY A 157 -4.96 5.22 18.30
CA GLY A 157 -4.03 4.53 17.43
C GLY A 157 -4.03 5.02 15.98
N THR A 158 -4.80 6.06 15.61
CA THR A 158 -4.83 6.61 14.25
C THR A 158 -3.44 7.08 13.80
N GLU A 159 -2.73 7.85 14.63
CA GLU A 159 -1.38 8.30 14.36
C GLU A 159 -0.39 7.13 14.19
N ASN A 160 -0.46 6.14 15.08
CA ASN A 160 0.40 4.97 14.99
C ASN A 160 0.22 4.21 13.68
N VAL A 161 -1.02 4.00 13.27
CA VAL A 161 -1.33 3.30 12.01
C VAL A 161 -0.89 4.12 10.81
N ARG A 162 -1.13 5.44 10.80
CA ARG A 162 -0.63 6.32 9.72
C ARG A 162 0.89 6.23 9.62
N ARG A 163 1.60 6.41 10.73
CA ARG A 163 3.07 6.35 10.73
C ARG A 163 3.58 4.98 10.29
N SER A 164 2.99 3.90 10.78
CA SER A 164 3.39 2.54 10.40
C SER A 164 3.19 2.29 8.89
N LEU A 165 2.10 2.78 8.31
CA LEU A 165 1.86 2.68 6.88
C LEU A 165 2.85 3.53 6.08
N SER A 166 3.10 4.77 6.51
CA SER A 166 4.05 5.66 5.84
C SER A 166 5.48 5.10 5.89
N ASP A 167 5.90 4.57 7.04
CA ASP A 167 7.22 3.95 7.21
C ASP A 167 7.35 2.71 6.32
N TRP A 168 6.31 1.86 6.26
CA TRP A 168 6.29 0.71 5.36
C TRP A 168 6.36 1.11 3.88
N LEU A 169 5.57 2.09 3.45
CA LEU A 169 5.60 2.59 2.07
C LEU A 169 6.98 3.17 1.71
N CYS A 170 7.57 3.93 2.63
CA CYS A 170 8.95 4.43 2.46
C CYS A 170 9.97 3.28 2.38
N TYR A 171 9.81 2.24 3.20
CA TYR A 171 10.67 1.05 3.15
C TYR A 171 10.56 0.33 1.81
N MET A 172 9.36 0.29 1.22
CA MET A 172 9.11 -0.21 -0.14
C MET A 172 9.56 0.75 -1.25
N HIS A 173 10.32 1.80 -0.90
CA HIS A 173 10.86 2.82 -1.80
C HIS A 173 9.81 3.71 -2.49
N LEU A 174 8.61 3.82 -1.94
CA LEU A 174 7.68 4.86 -2.36
C LEU A 174 8.05 6.18 -1.67
N GLU A 175 7.58 7.29 -2.21
CA GLU A 175 7.86 8.64 -1.71
C GLU A 175 6.58 9.31 -1.22
N PRO A 176 6.59 9.98 -0.05
CA PRO A 176 5.41 10.72 0.40
C PRO A 176 5.11 11.87 -0.56
N ALA A 177 3.84 12.06 -0.89
CA ALA A 177 3.42 13.13 -1.79
C ALA A 177 3.54 14.54 -1.15
N GLY A 178 3.58 14.60 0.17
CA GLY A 178 3.73 15.83 0.93
C GLY A 178 2.99 15.78 2.27
N PRO A 179 3.19 16.76 3.14
CA PRO A 179 2.64 16.72 4.51
C PRO A 179 1.09 16.74 4.53
N LEU A 180 0.44 17.35 3.55
CA LEU A 180 -1.03 17.35 3.45
C LEU A 180 -1.58 16.03 2.88
N ALA A 181 -0.74 15.15 2.37
CA ALA A 181 -1.14 13.84 1.85
C ALA A 181 -1.21 12.74 2.92
N GLU A 182 -0.79 13.04 4.15
CA GLU A 182 -0.82 12.12 5.27
C GLU A 182 -1.78 12.66 6.33
N LEU A 183 -2.86 11.93 6.57
CA LEU A 183 -3.94 12.35 7.46
C LEU A 183 -4.28 11.26 8.46
N ASP A 184 -4.37 11.64 9.74
CA ASP A 184 -4.94 10.79 10.79
C ASP A 184 -6.02 11.60 11.52
N ARG A 185 -7.23 11.05 11.60
CA ARG A 185 -8.35 11.74 12.23
C ARG A 185 -9.15 10.82 13.13
N TYR A 186 -9.40 11.31 14.33
CA TYR A 186 -10.43 10.75 15.19
C TYR A 186 -11.80 11.16 14.64
N ILE A 187 -12.60 10.18 14.23
CA ILE A 187 -13.96 10.39 13.72
C ILE A 187 -14.91 9.54 14.57
N GLY A 188 -15.09 9.96 15.81
CA GLY A 188 -15.96 9.33 16.79
C GLY A 188 -17.19 10.18 17.07
N TYR A 189 -18.09 10.27 16.11
CA TYR A 189 -19.35 10.97 16.33
C TYR A 189 -20.20 10.21 17.36
N TRP A 190 -20.82 10.96 18.29
CA TRP A 190 -21.67 10.41 19.36
C TRP A 190 -23.03 9.96 18.84
N LYS A 191 -23.03 9.12 17.80
CA LYS A 191 -24.22 8.54 17.20
C LYS A 191 -24.05 7.04 16.98
N PRO A 192 -25.14 6.29 16.86
CA PRO A 192 -25.08 4.90 16.44
C PRO A 192 -24.24 4.72 15.18
N TYR A 193 -23.43 3.69 15.12
CA TYR A 193 -22.52 3.42 13.99
C TYR A 193 -23.23 3.48 12.62
N ALA A 194 -24.46 3.00 12.55
CA ALA A 194 -25.26 3.01 11.33
C ALA A 194 -25.53 4.42 10.77
N LEU A 195 -25.56 5.45 11.63
CA LEU A 195 -25.85 6.84 11.28
C LEU A 195 -24.60 7.73 11.25
N SER A 196 -23.44 7.22 11.66
CA SER A 196 -22.21 8.00 11.78
C SER A 196 -21.69 8.55 10.44
N HIS A 197 -22.10 7.98 9.31
CA HIS A 197 -21.79 8.51 7.98
C HIS A 197 -22.55 9.82 7.67
N GLU A 198 -23.72 10.04 8.25
CA GLU A 198 -24.48 11.31 8.08
C GLU A 198 -23.75 12.48 8.74
N GLU A 199 -23.13 12.23 9.90
CA GLU A 199 -22.31 13.25 10.56
C GLU A 199 -21.04 13.55 9.75
N LEU A 200 -20.42 12.54 9.16
CA LEU A 200 -19.28 12.73 8.26
C LEU A 200 -19.68 13.54 7.02
N ASP A 201 -20.91 13.33 6.51
CA ASP A 201 -21.45 14.10 5.37
C ASP A 201 -21.71 15.58 5.72
N ALA A 202 -21.89 15.89 7.00
CA ALA A 202 -22.03 17.25 7.50
C ALA A 202 -20.69 17.87 7.94
N ASP A 203 -19.62 17.08 8.10
CA ASP A 203 -18.30 17.54 8.54
C ASP A 203 -17.45 18.02 7.36
N GLU A 204 -17.70 19.24 6.92
CA GLU A 204 -16.98 19.83 5.79
C GLU A 204 -15.46 19.97 6.03
N ALA A 205 -15.03 20.17 7.27
CA ALA A 205 -13.61 20.33 7.60
C ALA A 205 -12.82 19.03 7.30
N VAL A 206 -13.31 17.89 7.78
CA VAL A 206 -12.70 16.59 7.49
C VAL A 206 -12.77 16.27 6.00
N GLN A 207 -13.88 16.56 5.34
CA GLN A 207 -14.01 16.35 3.90
C GLN A 207 -12.99 17.16 3.10
N GLU A 208 -12.76 18.42 3.48
CA GLU A 208 -11.77 19.28 2.79
C GLU A 208 -10.34 18.80 3.03
N GLU A 209 -10.01 18.33 4.22
CA GLU A 209 -8.70 17.70 4.47
C GLU A 209 -8.47 16.47 3.56
N VAL A 210 -9.48 15.64 3.37
CA VAL A 210 -9.43 14.49 2.47
C VAL A 210 -9.25 14.92 1.00
N ARG A 211 -10.00 15.96 0.56
CA ARG A 211 -9.82 16.52 -0.78
C ARG A 211 -8.42 17.09 -0.97
N ASN A 212 -7.88 17.76 0.04
CA ASN A 212 -6.52 18.31 0.00
C ASN A 212 -5.47 17.20 -0.08
N ALA A 213 -5.63 16.11 0.67
CA ALA A 213 -4.73 14.95 0.56
C ALA A 213 -4.76 14.35 -0.86
N ALA A 214 -5.93 14.23 -1.44
CA ALA A 214 -6.12 13.72 -2.80
C ALA A 214 -5.48 14.65 -3.86
N ARG A 215 -5.71 15.95 -3.77
CA ARG A 215 -5.12 16.95 -4.68
C ARG A 215 -3.60 16.98 -4.56
N THR A 216 -3.08 16.95 -3.34
CA THR A 216 -1.62 16.91 -3.08
C THR A 216 -0.97 15.72 -3.74
N LEU A 217 -1.60 14.53 -3.67
CA LEU A 217 -1.08 13.34 -4.38
C LEU A 217 -1.06 13.56 -5.89
N VAL A 218 -2.13 14.07 -6.48
CA VAL A 218 -2.20 14.33 -7.93
C VAL A 218 -1.15 15.33 -8.37
N GLU A 219 -1.00 16.44 -7.64
CA GLU A 219 -0.03 17.49 -7.95
C GLU A 219 1.41 16.96 -7.85
N ALA A 220 1.71 16.18 -6.82
CA ALA A 220 3.02 15.56 -6.65
C ALA A 220 3.32 14.57 -7.79
N VAL A 221 2.36 13.73 -8.18
CA VAL A 221 2.50 12.81 -9.33
C VAL A 221 2.79 13.60 -10.63
N ARG A 222 2.04 14.67 -10.87
CA ARG A 222 2.25 15.52 -12.05
C ARG A 222 3.63 16.19 -12.03
N ALA A 223 4.01 16.76 -10.89
CA ALA A 223 5.32 17.39 -10.72
C ALA A 223 6.46 16.40 -10.97
N LYS A 224 6.35 15.19 -10.40
CA LYS A 224 7.35 14.13 -10.59
C LYS A 224 7.46 13.70 -12.05
N ARG A 225 6.34 13.46 -12.71
CA ARG A 225 6.31 13.07 -14.13
C ARG A 225 6.83 14.17 -15.07
N SER A 226 6.71 15.43 -14.68
CA SER A 226 7.28 16.56 -15.44
C SER A 226 8.74 16.88 -15.09
N GLY A 227 9.39 16.08 -14.23
CA GLY A 227 10.75 16.30 -13.76
C GLY A 227 10.92 17.49 -12.81
N LYS A 228 9.82 18.07 -12.30
CA LYS A 228 9.84 19.22 -11.37
C LYS A 228 9.98 18.80 -9.91
N LEU A 229 9.53 17.60 -9.56
CA LEU A 229 9.69 17.07 -8.21
C LEU A 229 11.06 16.37 -8.15
N VAL A 230 12.02 17.03 -7.55
CA VAL A 230 13.29 16.41 -7.16
C VAL A 230 13.02 15.67 -5.86
N SER A 231 13.14 14.34 -5.86
CA SER A 231 13.16 13.57 -4.64
C SER A 231 14.22 14.18 -3.72
N ALA A 232 13.81 14.72 -2.58
CA ALA A 232 14.78 15.11 -1.55
C ALA A 232 15.46 13.81 -1.13
N GLY A 233 16.69 13.61 -1.63
CA GLY A 233 17.47 12.43 -1.28
C GLY A 233 17.50 12.37 0.25
N ARG A 234 16.85 11.38 0.83
CA ARG A 234 17.02 11.06 2.23
C ARG A 234 18.48 10.60 2.38
N GLN A 235 19.36 11.53 2.67
CA GLN A 235 20.62 11.17 3.31
C GLN A 235 20.24 10.68 4.71
N LEU A 236 19.90 9.41 4.79
CA LEU A 236 19.90 8.75 6.09
C LEU A 236 21.33 8.85 6.59
N SER A 237 21.54 9.62 7.66
CA SER A 237 22.72 9.43 8.51
C SER A 237 22.86 7.93 8.76
N ALA A 238 24.10 7.43 8.72
CA ALA A 238 24.43 6.00 8.83
C ALA A 238 23.49 5.28 9.80
N PRO A 239 22.96 4.09 9.43
CA PRO A 239 22.01 3.39 10.28
C PRO A 239 22.62 3.20 11.66
N ARG A 240 21.85 3.49 12.71
CA ARG A 240 22.28 3.22 14.07
C ARG A 240 22.68 1.75 14.16
N GLN A 241 23.88 1.49 14.57
CA GLN A 241 24.28 0.14 14.93
C GLN A 241 23.36 -0.34 16.06
N LYS A 242 22.77 -1.50 15.86
CA LYS A 242 21.95 -2.16 16.89
C LYS A 242 22.84 -2.69 17.99
#